data_b2c3b5a46bd2e60603e9366af0556abd
#
_entry.id   b2c3b5a46bd2e60603e9366af0556abd
#
_cell.length_a   1.000
_cell.length_b   1.000
_cell.length_c   1.000
_cell.angle_alpha   90.00
_cell.angle_beta   90.00
_cell.angle_gamma   90.00
#
_symmetry.space_group_name_H-M   'P 1'
#
loop_
_entity.id
_entity.type
_entity.pdbx_description
1 polymer ?
#
loop_
_entity_poly.entity_id
_entity_poly.type
_entity_poly.pdbx_seq_one_letter_code
_entity_poly.pdbx_strand_id
1 'polypeptide(L)'
;YTISNRSAESNLHLVEKDGTLCMQDNANRNTDFSAHWTWVREEGTPLSYSFTPDGVTDASFWGIRTAKAISPTEIHSDYHGEKVWKLSQDISSFPKFSTENNLLIEALYNMALEEMLMDVRSDSTFRAGALWPDTWTRDAVYSIWFSYAWIMPEVSRKTLDKQTLRNPREALQDTGSGGSWPISTDRVVWALAAWEYYLYTGDSSWLEGAYEGLSYTARKDIHVAFDKRIGLFKGETCSMDWRTHTYPNWFTNVTIGSSFSCGTNALHMFMYEFLSKAAGILGKPESE
;
A
#
# COMPACT_ATOMS: atom_id res chain seq x y z
N TYR A 1 -18.11 10.62 14.44
CA TYR A 1 -17.04 9.75 13.89
C TYR A 1 -16.89 8.56 14.85
N THR A 2 -16.81 7.34 14.31
CA THR A 2 -16.60 6.13 15.12
C THR A 2 -15.20 5.63 14.86
N ILE A 3 -14.36 5.59 15.87
CA ILE A 3 -13.04 4.97 15.81
C ILE A 3 -13.16 3.61 16.49
N SER A 4 -12.99 2.52 15.76
CA SER A 4 -13.03 1.17 16.35
C SER A 4 -11.62 0.63 16.55
N ASN A 5 -11.30 0.22 17.78
CA ASN A 5 -10.10 -0.56 18.05
C ASN A 5 -10.46 -2.06 18.04
N ARG A 6 -9.90 -2.81 17.11
CA ARG A 6 -10.00 -4.27 17.06
C ARG A 6 -8.81 -4.90 17.79
N SER A 7 -8.76 -4.79 19.11
CA SER A 7 -8.00 -5.80 19.84
C SER A 7 -8.88 -7.05 19.95
N ALA A 8 -8.29 -8.23 19.83
CA ALA A 8 -9.01 -9.51 19.81
C ALA A 8 -9.84 -9.82 21.07
N GLU A 9 -9.84 -8.95 22.07
CA GLU A 9 -10.44 -9.16 23.38
C GLU A 9 -11.41 -8.06 23.82
N SER A 10 -11.57 -6.95 23.09
CA SER A 10 -12.52 -5.90 23.46
C SER A 10 -13.24 -5.31 22.25
N ASN A 11 -14.56 -5.35 22.26
CA ASN A 11 -15.44 -4.69 21.29
C ASN A 11 -15.68 -3.21 21.68
N LEU A 12 -14.67 -2.52 22.19
CA LEU A 12 -14.77 -1.13 22.61
C LEU A 12 -14.70 -0.20 21.39
N HIS A 13 -15.69 0.68 21.28
CA HIS A 13 -15.75 1.73 20.26
C HIS A 13 -15.71 3.10 20.91
N LEU A 14 -14.94 4.02 20.32
CA LEU A 14 -14.97 5.41 20.71
C LEU A 14 -16.19 6.07 20.08
N VAL A 15 -17.10 6.60 20.89
CA VAL A 15 -18.31 7.31 20.45
C VAL A 15 -18.37 8.70 21.06
N GLU A 16 -18.87 9.67 20.32
CA GLU A 16 -19.16 11.00 20.82
C GLU A 16 -20.57 11.01 21.39
N LYS A 17 -20.72 11.46 22.64
CA LYS A 17 -22.00 11.68 23.27
C LYS A 17 -21.94 13.02 24.02
N ASP A 18 -22.82 13.94 23.65
CA ASP A 18 -22.94 15.26 24.28
C ASP A 18 -21.62 16.07 24.32
N GLY A 19 -20.83 16.01 23.22
CA GLY A 19 -19.54 16.70 23.12
C GLY A 19 -18.39 16.02 23.88
N THR A 20 -18.63 14.84 24.45
CA THR A 20 -17.64 14.02 25.15
C THR A 20 -17.38 12.73 24.40
N LEU A 21 -16.10 12.33 24.29
CA LEU A 21 -15.73 11.04 23.70
C LEU A 21 -15.81 9.96 24.79
N CYS A 22 -16.57 8.91 24.50
CA CYS A 22 -16.78 7.78 25.41
C CYS A 22 -16.39 6.47 24.73
N MET A 23 -15.82 5.54 25.50
CA MET A 23 -15.63 4.16 25.04
C MET A 23 -16.90 3.36 25.33
N GLN A 24 -17.47 2.74 24.29
CA GLN A 24 -18.69 1.94 24.41
C GLN A 24 -18.42 0.50 23.98
N ASP A 25 -18.83 -0.47 24.78
CA ASP A 25 -18.82 -1.89 24.43
C ASP A 25 -20.08 -2.24 23.63
N ASN A 26 -19.88 -2.72 22.40
CA ASN A 26 -20.99 -3.14 21.53
C ASN A 26 -21.57 -4.52 21.90
N ALA A 27 -20.87 -5.33 22.69
CA ALA A 27 -21.35 -6.65 23.10
C ALA A 27 -22.46 -6.56 24.16
N ASN A 28 -22.51 -5.46 24.92
CA ASN A 28 -23.50 -5.20 25.93
C ASN A 28 -24.02 -3.76 25.82
N ARG A 29 -25.10 -3.56 25.07
CA ARG A 29 -25.74 -2.25 24.88
C ARG A 29 -26.24 -1.57 26.18
N ASN A 30 -26.08 -2.21 27.34
CA ASN A 30 -26.55 -1.74 28.62
C ASN A 30 -25.46 -1.55 29.68
N THR A 31 -24.19 -1.74 29.40
CA THR A 31 -23.11 -1.44 30.33
C THR A 31 -22.44 -0.12 29.94
N ASP A 32 -22.80 0.93 30.67
CA ASP A 32 -22.13 2.23 30.64
C ASP A 32 -20.70 2.06 31.21
N PHE A 33 -19.76 1.65 30.42
CA PHE A 33 -18.34 1.89 30.67
C PHE A 33 -18.01 3.26 30.11
N SER A 34 -18.48 4.31 30.75
CA SER A 34 -18.09 5.68 30.46
C SER A 34 -16.71 5.96 31.05
N ALA A 35 -15.66 5.59 30.29
CA ALA A 35 -14.41 6.30 30.47
C ALA A 35 -14.61 7.67 29.82
N HIS A 36 -14.75 8.72 30.61
CA HIS A 36 -14.79 10.07 30.11
C HIS A 36 -13.38 10.47 29.67
N TRP A 37 -13.28 10.98 28.45
CA TRP A 37 -12.04 11.47 27.88
C TRP A 37 -12.16 12.97 27.70
N THR A 38 -11.20 13.72 28.23
CA THR A 38 -11.14 15.16 27.98
C THR A 38 -10.32 15.44 26.73
N TRP A 39 -10.92 16.15 25.77
CA TRP A 39 -10.23 16.68 24.61
C TRP A 39 -9.41 17.90 25.00
N VAL A 40 -8.12 17.83 24.87
CA VAL A 40 -7.26 19.00 24.99
C VAL A 40 -6.66 19.27 23.61
N ARG A 41 -7.05 20.39 23.01
CA ARG A 41 -6.40 20.90 21.81
C ARG A 41 -5.10 21.57 22.25
N GLU A 42 -3.96 21.07 21.80
CA GLU A 42 -2.71 21.76 21.99
C GLU A 42 -2.67 23.00 21.07
N GLU A 43 -2.55 24.18 21.68
CA GLU A 43 -2.41 25.43 20.94
C GLU A 43 -1.11 25.41 20.12
N GLY A 44 -1.22 25.61 18.82
CA GLY A 44 -0.08 25.74 17.90
C GLY A 44 0.16 24.57 16.97
N THR A 45 -0.58 23.44 17.10
CA THR A 45 -0.51 22.32 16.15
C THR A 45 -1.90 21.99 15.62
N PRO A 46 -2.20 22.18 14.33
CA PRO A 46 -3.56 22.04 13.79
C PRO A 46 -4.16 20.65 13.87
N LEU A 47 -3.39 19.59 14.17
CA LEU A 47 -3.81 18.19 14.11
C LEU A 47 -3.36 17.33 15.30
N SER A 48 -2.80 17.90 16.39
CA SER A 48 -2.49 17.08 17.57
C SER A 48 -3.59 17.25 18.63
N TYR A 49 -4.13 16.12 19.05
CA TYR A 49 -5.08 16.01 20.13
C TYR A 49 -4.51 15.05 21.18
N SER A 50 -4.46 15.45 22.43
CA SER A 50 -4.18 14.53 23.54
C SER A 50 -5.49 14.07 24.16
N PHE A 51 -5.56 12.80 24.49
CA PHE A 51 -6.71 12.21 25.20
C PHE A 51 -6.20 11.67 26.52
N THR A 52 -6.78 12.12 27.61
CA THR A 52 -6.49 11.61 28.93
C THR A 52 -7.79 11.10 29.55
N PRO A 53 -7.89 9.82 29.95
CA PRO A 53 -9.06 9.32 30.65
C PRO A 53 -9.17 10.01 32.01
N ASP A 54 -10.37 10.45 32.37
CA ASP A 54 -10.62 11.01 33.69
C ASP A 54 -10.36 9.94 34.75
N GLY A 55 -9.53 10.27 35.77
CA GLY A 55 -9.17 9.36 36.87
C GLY A 55 -8.00 8.41 36.61
N VAL A 56 -7.34 8.46 35.45
CA VAL A 56 -6.11 7.69 35.16
C VAL A 56 -4.90 8.57 35.47
N THR A 57 -4.10 8.15 36.44
CA THR A 57 -2.88 8.87 36.85
C THR A 57 -1.67 8.57 35.97
N ASP A 58 -1.72 7.52 35.16
CA ASP A 58 -0.66 7.17 34.20
C ASP A 58 -1.17 7.33 32.76
N ALA A 59 -1.01 8.54 32.23
CA ALA A 59 -1.35 8.89 30.85
C ALA A 59 -0.48 8.17 29.81
N SER A 60 0.58 7.49 30.20
CA SER A 60 1.50 6.80 29.29
C SER A 60 0.85 5.61 28.58
N PHE A 61 -0.21 5.06 29.15
CA PHE A 61 -0.89 3.87 28.61
C PHE A 61 -1.95 4.19 27.55
N TRP A 62 -2.54 5.40 27.58
CA TRP A 62 -3.71 5.77 26.77
C TRP A 62 -3.50 7.02 25.90
N GLY A 63 -2.31 7.60 25.91
CA GLY A 63 -2.02 8.78 25.10
C GLY A 63 -2.05 8.49 23.60
N ILE A 64 -2.59 9.41 22.80
CA ILE A 64 -2.29 9.44 21.38
C ILE A 64 -0.79 9.69 21.26
N ARG A 65 -0.10 8.74 20.65
CA ARG A 65 1.32 8.90 20.34
C ARG A 65 1.47 10.00 19.31
N THR A 66 2.34 10.95 19.57
CA THR A 66 2.51 12.12 18.70
C THR A 66 3.82 12.04 17.94
N ALA A 67 3.80 12.58 16.71
CA ALA A 67 4.99 12.91 15.99
C ALA A 67 5.03 14.44 15.81
N LYS A 68 6.18 15.05 16.13
CA LYS A 68 6.39 16.50 16.00
C LYS A 68 7.62 16.75 15.14
N ALA A 69 7.46 17.50 14.05
CA ALA A 69 8.59 17.99 13.31
C ALA A 69 9.24 19.18 14.04
N ILE A 70 10.55 19.10 14.21
CA ILE A 70 11.39 20.18 14.77
C ILE A 70 11.92 21.07 13.62
N SER A 71 12.19 20.45 12.48
CA SER A 71 12.60 21.09 11.23
C SER A 71 12.12 20.25 10.04
N PRO A 72 12.27 20.70 8.79
CA PRO A 72 12.01 19.86 7.62
C PRO A 72 12.83 18.56 7.56
N THR A 73 13.86 18.47 8.39
CA THR A 73 14.82 17.33 8.40
C THR A 73 14.91 16.61 9.75
N GLU A 74 13.99 16.90 10.68
CA GLU A 74 14.00 16.29 12.01
C GLU A 74 12.57 16.09 12.54
N ILE A 75 12.23 14.84 12.91
CA ILE A 75 10.95 14.48 13.54
C ILE A 75 11.24 13.76 14.86
N HIS A 76 10.53 14.15 15.91
CA HIS A 76 10.51 13.47 17.20
C HIS A 76 9.18 12.75 17.36
N SER A 77 9.22 11.52 17.89
CA SER A 77 8.02 10.73 18.18
C SER A 77 8.20 9.98 19.50
N ASP A 78 7.13 9.88 20.26
CA ASP A 78 7.06 9.09 21.48
C ASP A 78 6.45 7.69 21.26
N TYR A 79 6.20 7.29 20.01
CA TYR A 79 5.64 5.99 19.67
C TYR A 79 6.61 4.85 19.98
N HIS A 80 6.24 3.98 20.92
CA HIS A 80 7.10 2.94 21.47
C HIS A 80 8.44 3.46 22.07
N GLY A 81 8.37 4.56 22.83
CA GLY A 81 9.51 5.27 23.42
C GLY A 81 9.97 6.43 22.55
N GLU A 82 10.83 7.27 23.11
CA GLU A 82 11.37 8.40 22.35
C GLU A 82 12.17 7.93 21.15
N LYS A 83 11.80 8.44 19.99
CA LYS A 83 12.48 8.22 18.71
C LYS A 83 12.70 9.53 18.00
N VAL A 84 13.84 9.65 17.38
CA VAL A 84 14.21 10.82 16.59
C VAL A 84 14.61 10.36 15.19
N TRP A 85 13.92 10.88 14.19
CA TRP A 85 14.38 10.80 12.81
C TRP A 85 15.13 12.08 12.46
N LYS A 86 16.28 11.92 11.83
CA LYS A 86 17.06 13.00 11.22
C LYS A 86 17.50 12.57 9.84
N LEU A 87 17.26 13.44 8.87
CA LEU A 87 17.66 13.23 7.48
C LEU A 87 19.17 12.94 7.42
N SER A 88 19.56 11.81 6.87
CA SER A 88 20.93 11.35 6.73
C SER A 88 21.41 11.20 5.29
N GLN A 89 20.47 11.16 4.33
CA GLN A 89 20.76 11.01 2.90
C GLN A 89 20.73 12.37 2.19
N ASP A 90 21.47 12.48 1.10
CA ASP A 90 21.38 13.65 0.23
C ASP A 90 20.14 13.54 -0.69
N ILE A 91 19.13 14.32 -0.40
CA ILE A 91 17.90 14.43 -1.20
C ILE A 91 17.86 15.69 -2.06
N SER A 92 18.95 16.42 -2.20
CA SER A 92 19.00 17.72 -2.86
C SER A 92 18.65 17.69 -4.35
N SER A 93 18.84 16.54 -5.00
CA SER A 93 18.51 16.33 -6.42
C SER A 93 17.03 16.05 -6.69
N PHE A 94 16.24 15.78 -5.64
CA PHE A 94 14.81 15.50 -5.78
C PHE A 94 13.95 16.78 -5.72
N PRO A 95 12.70 16.69 -6.20
CA PRO A 95 11.75 17.80 -6.08
C PRO A 95 11.59 18.22 -4.62
N LYS A 96 11.56 19.51 -4.38
CA LYS A 96 11.36 20.07 -3.04
C LYS A 96 9.88 20.34 -2.79
N PHE A 97 9.45 20.02 -1.61
CA PHE A 97 8.12 20.36 -1.11
C PHE A 97 8.25 21.25 0.13
N SER A 98 7.48 22.32 0.19
CA SER A 98 7.42 23.20 1.36
C SER A 98 5.99 23.65 1.61
N THR A 99 5.65 23.90 2.86
CA THR A 99 4.35 24.40 3.28
C THR A 99 4.51 25.58 4.24
N GLU A 100 3.61 26.56 4.19
CA GLU A 100 3.65 27.68 5.12
C GLU A 100 3.23 27.31 6.55
N ASN A 101 2.38 26.29 6.69
CA ASN A 101 1.66 26.04 7.95
C ASN A 101 1.71 24.58 8.44
N ASN A 102 2.48 23.71 7.81
CA ASN A 102 2.53 22.28 8.22
C ASN A 102 3.91 21.67 8.08
N LEU A 103 4.79 22.03 9.01
CA LEU A 103 6.15 21.52 9.06
C LEU A 103 6.26 20.00 9.11
N LEU A 104 5.28 19.33 9.73
CA LEU A 104 5.29 17.87 9.81
C LEU A 104 5.11 17.21 8.44
N ILE A 105 4.23 17.74 7.57
CA ILE A 105 4.06 17.22 6.22
C ILE A 105 5.34 17.42 5.39
N GLU A 106 6.00 18.57 5.52
CA GLU A 106 7.27 18.82 4.85
C GLU A 106 8.36 17.84 5.30
N ALA A 107 8.47 17.61 6.61
CA ALA A 107 9.43 16.67 7.17
C ALA A 107 9.12 15.21 6.76
N LEU A 108 7.84 14.82 6.73
CA LEU A 108 7.40 13.49 6.26
C LEU A 108 7.69 13.29 4.77
N TYR A 109 7.54 14.33 3.95
CA TYR A 109 7.94 14.27 2.54
C TYR A 109 9.44 13.97 2.38
N ASN A 110 10.28 14.68 3.14
CA ASN A 110 11.71 14.46 3.11
C ASN A 110 12.10 13.07 3.67
N MET A 111 11.41 12.60 4.70
CA MET A 111 11.57 11.24 5.22
C MET A 111 11.22 10.18 4.15
N ALA A 112 10.13 10.38 3.41
CA ALA A 112 9.72 9.48 2.34
C ALA A 112 10.74 9.42 1.19
N LEU A 113 11.37 10.54 0.84
CA LEU A 113 12.46 10.56 -0.14
C LEU A 113 13.70 9.79 0.37
N GLU A 114 14.04 9.93 1.64
CA GLU A 114 15.12 9.17 2.26
C GLU A 114 14.82 7.67 2.26
N GLU A 115 13.61 7.25 2.67
CA GLU A 115 13.20 5.85 2.63
C GLU A 115 13.27 5.28 1.21
N MET A 116 12.79 6.02 0.22
CA MET A 116 12.91 5.62 -1.18
C MET A 116 14.37 5.36 -1.59
N LEU A 117 15.32 6.24 -1.19
CA LEU A 117 16.74 6.03 -1.44
C LEU A 117 17.29 4.79 -0.73
N MET A 118 16.87 4.57 0.50
CA MET A 118 17.30 3.41 1.31
C MET A 118 16.72 2.10 0.78
N ASP A 119 15.63 2.14 0.03
CA ASP A 119 15.04 0.96 -0.61
C ASP A 119 15.71 0.58 -1.92
N VAL A 120 16.64 1.40 -2.44
CA VAL A 120 17.43 1.04 -3.62
C VAL A 120 18.50 0.00 -3.23
N ARG A 121 18.44 -1.15 -3.88
CA ARG A 121 19.39 -2.25 -3.72
C ARG A 121 20.67 -2.02 -4.52
N SER A 122 21.69 -2.82 -4.24
CA SER A 122 22.97 -2.78 -4.96
C SER A 122 22.84 -3.10 -6.47
N ASP A 123 21.80 -3.83 -6.87
CA ASP A 123 21.49 -4.12 -8.28
C ASP A 123 20.65 -3.02 -8.94
N SER A 124 20.45 -1.90 -8.25
CA SER A 124 19.62 -0.77 -8.71
C SER A 124 18.16 -1.15 -8.93
N THR A 125 17.61 -2.02 -8.10
CA THR A 125 16.17 -2.30 -8.02
C THR A 125 15.64 -1.91 -6.65
N PHE A 126 14.33 -1.70 -6.52
CA PHE A 126 13.69 -1.44 -5.23
C PHE A 126 13.45 -2.75 -4.47
N ARG A 127 13.67 -2.71 -3.17
CA ARG A 127 13.16 -3.72 -2.22
C ARG A 127 11.79 -3.32 -1.71
N ALA A 128 11.11 -4.23 -1.05
CA ALA A 128 9.80 -3.97 -0.46
C ALA A 128 9.86 -3.12 0.83
N GLY A 129 11.01 -3.03 1.46
CA GLY A 129 11.24 -2.26 2.67
C GLY A 129 12.40 -2.81 3.52
N ALA A 130 12.69 -2.16 4.64
CA ALA A 130 13.84 -2.50 5.49
C ALA A 130 13.82 -3.94 6.03
N LEU A 131 12.61 -4.44 6.37
CA LEU A 131 12.42 -5.82 6.87
C LEU A 131 12.22 -6.86 5.76
N TRP A 132 12.05 -6.41 4.52
CA TRP A 132 11.77 -7.24 3.35
C TRP A 132 12.76 -6.89 2.24
N PRO A 133 13.99 -7.44 2.30
CA PRO A 133 15.12 -6.97 1.49
C PRO A 133 15.02 -7.36 0.01
N ASP A 134 14.05 -8.18 -0.37
CA ASP A 134 13.86 -8.59 -1.76
C ASP A 134 12.89 -7.69 -2.52
N THR A 135 12.92 -7.85 -3.83
CA THR A 135 12.01 -7.14 -4.74
C THR A 135 10.71 -7.94 -4.85
N TRP A 136 9.68 -7.49 -4.16
CA TRP A 136 8.34 -8.07 -4.20
C TRP A 136 7.48 -7.33 -5.23
N THR A 137 6.76 -8.07 -6.06
CA THR A 137 6.02 -7.48 -7.20
C THR A 137 4.99 -6.47 -6.73
N ARG A 138 4.12 -6.83 -5.80
CA ARG A 138 3.06 -5.92 -5.34
C ARG A 138 3.62 -4.68 -4.65
N ASP A 139 4.55 -4.86 -3.72
CA ASP A 139 5.09 -3.76 -2.92
C ASP A 139 5.84 -2.74 -3.80
N ALA A 140 6.74 -3.23 -4.65
CA ALA A 140 7.50 -2.36 -5.55
C ALA A 140 6.60 -1.69 -6.60
N VAL A 141 5.59 -2.40 -7.11
CA VAL A 141 4.63 -1.86 -8.08
C VAL A 141 3.83 -0.70 -7.50
N TYR A 142 3.32 -0.81 -6.28
CA TYR A 142 2.58 0.30 -5.67
C TYR A 142 3.46 1.52 -5.46
N SER A 143 4.69 1.34 -5.01
CA SER A 143 5.65 2.43 -4.85
C SER A 143 5.97 3.10 -6.19
N ILE A 144 6.20 2.32 -7.24
CA ILE A 144 6.45 2.84 -8.59
C ILE A 144 5.21 3.56 -9.12
N TRP A 145 4.03 2.98 -9.02
CA TRP A 145 2.78 3.56 -9.49
C TRP A 145 2.48 4.90 -8.82
N PHE A 146 2.63 4.99 -7.50
CA PHE A 146 2.27 6.21 -6.77
C PHE A 146 3.30 7.33 -6.90
N SER A 147 4.60 7.01 -7.07
CA SER A 147 5.62 8.07 -7.08
C SER A 147 6.95 7.72 -7.74
N TYR A 148 7.47 6.49 -7.60
CA TYR A 148 8.86 6.20 -7.98
C TYR A 148 9.06 6.21 -9.50
N ALA A 149 8.01 6.00 -10.31
CA ALA A 149 8.10 6.06 -11.77
C ALA A 149 8.66 7.39 -12.27
N TRP A 150 8.31 8.50 -11.63
CA TRP A 150 8.76 9.83 -12.04
C TRP A 150 9.96 10.34 -11.22
N ILE A 151 10.11 9.92 -9.97
CA ILE A 151 11.23 10.36 -9.12
C ILE A 151 12.51 9.61 -9.49
N MET A 152 12.43 8.30 -9.73
CA MET A 152 13.57 7.43 -10.06
C MET A 152 13.24 6.48 -11.21
N PRO A 153 13.03 7.00 -12.44
CA PRO A 153 12.56 6.19 -13.58
C PRO A 153 13.50 5.04 -13.95
N GLU A 154 14.81 5.23 -13.86
CA GLU A 154 15.79 4.19 -14.20
C GLU A 154 15.76 3.01 -13.21
N VAL A 155 15.62 3.29 -11.91
CA VAL A 155 15.47 2.26 -10.87
C VAL A 155 14.13 1.55 -11.01
N SER A 156 13.07 2.32 -11.29
CA SER A 156 11.73 1.79 -11.56
C SER A 156 11.73 0.82 -12.74
N ARG A 157 12.36 1.20 -13.86
CA ARG A 157 12.50 0.33 -15.02
C ARG A 157 13.22 -0.98 -14.69
N LYS A 158 14.37 -0.89 -14.04
CA LYS A 158 15.15 -2.09 -13.65
C LYS A 158 14.35 -2.99 -12.70
N THR A 159 13.58 -2.40 -11.80
CA THR A 159 12.72 -3.13 -10.90
C THR A 159 11.62 -3.87 -11.67
N LEU A 160 10.92 -3.18 -12.57
CA LEU A 160 9.90 -3.78 -13.41
C LEU A 160 10.46 -4.89 -14.30
N ASP A 161 11.62 -4.67 -14.92
CA ASP A 161 12.28 -5.69 -15.75
C ASP A 161 12.68 -6.93 -14.93
N LYS A 162 13.12 -6.74 -13.68
CA LYS A 162 13.44 -7.85 -12.77
C LYS A 162 12.21 -8.67 -12.39
N GLN A 163 11.03 -8.05 -12.34
CA GLN A 163 9.77 -8.69 -12.02
C GLN A 163 9.09 -9.34 -13.23
N THR A 164 9.84 -9.65 -14.27
CA THR A 164 9.36 -10.39 -15.42
C THR A 164 10.25 -11.58 -15.73
N LEU A 165 9.64 -12.71 -16.12
CA LEU A 165 10.35 -13.79 -16.79
C LEU A 165 10.74 -13.33 -18.20
N ARG A 166 11.86 -13.84 -18.72
CA ARG A 166 12.36 -13.40 -20.01
C ARG A 166 11.94 -14.29 -21.17
N ASN A 167 11.59 -15.54 -20.91
CA ASN A 167 11.31 -16.48 -21.99
C ASN A 167 10.31 -17.57 -21.57
N PRO A 168 9.03 -17.45 -21.86
CA PRO A 168 8.38 -16.24 -22.44
C PRO A 168 8.42 -15.07 -21.46
N ARG A 169 8.26 -13.85 -21.97
CA ARG A 169 8.12 -12.68 -21.09
C ARG A 169 6.78 -12.77 -20.39
N GLU A 170 6.79 -12.72 -19.08
CA GLU A 170 5.61 -12.89 -18.21
C GLU A 170 5.83 -12.13 -16.89
N ALA A 171 4.81 -11.47 -16.37
CA ALA A 171 4.88 -10.89 -15.04
C ALA A 171 5.06 -11.99 -13.97
N LEU A 172 6.00 -11.77 -13.06
CA LEU A 172 6.26 -12.72 -11.97
C LEU A 172 5.20 -12.64 -10.90
N GLN A 173 4.68 -13.82 -10.56
CA GLN A 173 3.95 -14.01 -9.31
C GLN A 173 4.97 -14.23 -8.21
N ASP A 174 5.10 -13.29 -7.27
CA ASP A 174 5.82 -13.57 -6.05
C ASP A 174 4.96 -14.40 -5.07
N THR A 175 5.63 -15.03 -4.12
CA THR A 175 4.98 -15.94 -3.17
C THR A 175 4.77 -15.30 -1.80
N GLY A 176 4.91 -13.97 -1.72
CA GLY A 176 5.04 -13.26 -0.45
C GLY A 176 3.87 -13.33 0.48
N SER A 177 2.67 -13.42 -0.03
CA SER A 177 1.49 -13.26 0.80
C SER A 177 0.62 -14.47 0.99
N GLY A 178 1.01 -15.60 0.52
CA GLY A 178 0.29 -16.82 0.82
C GLY A 178 -0.25 -17.58 -0.38
N GLY A 179 -0.35 -16.99 -1.54
CA GLY A 179 -0.78 -17.67 -2.74
C GLY A 179 0.25 -17.63 -3.85
N SER A 180 0.75 -18.79 -4.29
CA SER A 180 1.41 -18.89 -5.57
C SER A 180 0.38 -18.93 -6.70
N TRP A 181 0.81 -18.59 -7.91
CA TRP A 181 -0.05 -18.77 -9.08
C TRP A 181 -0.43 -20.27 -9.22
N PRO A 182 -1.70 -20.65 -9.48
CA PRO A 182 -2.84 -19.79 -9.83
C PRO A 182 -3.78 -19.46 -8.66
N ILE A 183 -3.44 -19.71 -7.42
CA ILE A 183 -4.26 -19.37 -6.25
C ILE A 183 -4.34 -17.85 -6.14
N SER A 184 -3.24 -17.18 -6.41
CA SER A 184 -3.15 -15.73 -6.55
C SER A 184 -2.77 -15.36 -7.97
N THR A 185 -3.33 -14.28 -8.48
CA THR A 185 -2.97 -13.65 -9.75
C THR A 185 -2.57 -12.19 -9.53
N ASP A 186 -2.09 -11.85 -8.33
CA ASP A 186 -1.75 -10.46 -7.95
C ASP A 186 -0.62 -9.85 -8.79
N ARG A 187 0.16 -10.67 -9.51
CA ARG A 187 1.13 -10.23 -10.52
C ARG A 187 0.55 -9.27 -11.56
N VAL A 188 -0.78 -9.25 -11.76
CA VAL A 188 -1.43 -8.30 -12.68
C VAL A 188 -1.34 -6.85 -12.21
N VAL A 189 -1.03 -6.60 -10.93
CA VAL A 189 -0.75 -5.25 -10.42
C VAL A 189 0.43 -4.60 -11.17
N TRP A 190 1.32 -5.41 -11.73
CA TRP A 190 2.46 -4.95 -12.54
C TRP A 190 2.03 -3.99 -13.66
N ALA A 191 0.81 -4.16 -14.21
CA ALA A 191 0.27 -3.28 -15.24
C ALA A 191 0.12 -1.82 -14.76
N LEU A 192 -0.17 -1.59 -13.47
CA LEU A 192 -0.30 -0.26 -12.89
C LEU A 192 1.01 0.53 -13.00
N ALA A 193 2.09 -0.07 -12.53
CA ALA A 193 3.41 0.56 -12.59
C ALA A 193 3.96 0.65 -14.01
N ALA A 194 3.67 -0.33 -14.86
CA ALA A 194 4.07 -0.30 -16.27
C ALA A 194 3.43 0.86 -17.01
N TRP A 195 2.14 1.11 -16.75
CA TRP A 195 1.45 2.24 -17.35
C TRP A 195 2.01 3.57 -16.88
N GLU A 196 2.22 3.72 -15.57
CA GLU A 196 2.75 4.95 -14.98
C GLU A 196 4.18 5.24 -15.48
N TYR A 197 5.04 4.22 -15.52
CA TYR A 197 6.38 4.36 -16.09
C TYR A 197 6.34 4.86 -17.54
N TYR A 198 5.45 4.28 -18.37
CA TYR A 198 5.29 4.74 -19.75
C TYR A 198 4.80 6.18 -19.84
N LEU A 199 3.82 6.58 -19.02
CA LEU A 199 3.31 7.95 -19.02
C LEU A 199 4.39 8.98 -18.73
N TYR A 200 5.34 8.64 -17.85
CA TYR A 200 6.47 9.51 -17.53
C TYR A 200 7.56 9.54 -18.59
N THR A 201 7.88 8.39 -19.16
CA THR A 201 9.07 8.26 -20.01
C THR A 201 8.78 8.37 -21.48
N GLY A 202 7.57 8.01 -21.92
CA GLY A 202 7.22 7.88 -23.34
C GLY A 202 7.99 6.77 -24.05
N ASP A 203 8.65 5.83 -23.32
CA ASP A 203 9.48 4.78 -23.88
C ASP A 203 8.63 3.70 -24.56
N SER A 204 8.29 3.93 -25.83
CA SER A 204 7.50 3.00 -26.63
C SER A 204 8.21 1.67 -26.89
N SER A 205 9.54 1.64 -26.91
CA SER A 205 10.29 0.40 -27.05
C SER A 205 10.15 -0.49 -25.82
N TRP A 206 10.21 0.11 -24.63
CA TRP A 206 9.94 -0.61 -23.40
C TRP A 206 8.47 -1.03 -23.28
N LEU A 207 7.54 -0.14 -23.69
CA LEU A 207 6.11 -0.42 -23.70
C LEU A 207 5.76 -1.66 -24.54
N GLU A 208 6.43 -1.84 -25.71
CA GLU A 208 6.23 -3.03 -26.55
C GLU A 208 6.54 -4.32 -25.77
N GLY A 209 7.67 -4.36 -25.08
CA GLY A 209 8.00 -5.49 -24.25
C GLY A 209 7.06 -5.71 -23.06
N ALA A 210 6.56 -4.62 -22.47
CA ALA A 210 5.55 -4.69 -21.40
C ALA A 210 4.20 -5.24 -21.92
N TYR A 211 3.78 -4.78 -23.10
CA TYR A 211 2.60 -5.29 -23.80
C TYR A 211 2.68 -6.79 -24.06
N GLU A 212 3.80 -7.26 -24.63
CA GLU A 212 4.02 -8.69 -24.89
C GLU A 212 3.93 -9.53 -23.61
N GLY A 213 4.62 -9.08 -22.56
CA GLY A 213 4.64 -9.79 -21.27
C GLY A 213 3.26 -9.87 -20.61
N LEU A 214 2.53 -8.76 -20.60
CA LEU A 214 1.19 -8.74 -20.03
C LEU A 214 0.15 -9.47 -20.90
N SER A 215 0.29 -9.41 -22.22
CA SER A 215 -0.56 -10.20 -23.14
C SER A 215 -0.40 -11.70 -22.89
N TYR A 216 0.83 -12.16 -22.67
CA TYR A 216 1.07 -13.55 -22.31
C TYR A 216 0.48 -13.89 -20.93
N THR A 217 0.72 -13.03 -19.93
CA THR A 217 0.17 -13.17 -18.59
C THR A 217 -1.36 -13.25 -18.63
N ALA A 218 -2.02 -12.35 -19.34
CA ALA A 218 -3.47 -12.30 -19.49
C ALA A 218 -4.05 -13.59 -20.08
N ARG A 219 -3.45 -14.08 -21.20
CA ARG A 219 -3.88 -15.34 -21.83
C ARG A 219 -3.76 -16.53 -20.87
N LYS A 220 -2.68 -16.57 -20.10
CA LYS A 220 -2.43 -17.63 -19.13
C LYS A 220 -3.45 -17.59 -17.98
N ASP A 221 -3.74 -16.41 -17.46
CA ASP A 221 -4.70 -16.22 -16.37
C ASP A 221 -6.14 -16.51 -16.83
N ILE A 222 -6.52 -16.12 -18.06
CA ILE A 222 -7.82 -16.52 -18.66
C ILE A 222 -7.94 -18.05 -18.70
N HIS A 223 -6.89 -18.73 -19.12
CA HIS A 223 -6.93 -20.19 -19.27
C HIS A 223 -7.13 -20.92 -17.95
N VAL A 224 -6.55 -20.39 -16.86
CA VAL A 224 -6.49 -21.11 -15.58
C VAL A 224 -7.45 -20.54 -14.53
N ALA A 225 -7.59 -19.24 -14.43
CA ALA A 225 -8.31 -18.58 -13.35
C ALA A 225 -9.69 -18.02 -13.73
N PHE A 226 -9.98 -17.83 -15.02
CA PHE A 226 -11.23 -17.21 -15.45
C PHE A 226 -12.37 -18.24 -15.49
N ASP A 227 -13.45 -17.99 -14.74
CA ASP A 227 -14.68 -18.79 -14.82
C ASP A 227 -15.62 -18.21 -15.87
N LYS A 228 -15.69 -18.89 -17.01
CA LYS A 228 -16.52 -18.45 -18.16
C LYS A 228 -18.02 -18.39 -17.88
N ARG A 229 -18.52 -19.13 -16.87
CA ARG A 229 -19.95 -19.16 -16.51
C ARG A 229 -20.35 -17.92 -15.73
N ILE A 230 -19.42 -17.43 -14.90
CA ILE A 230 -19.62 -16.27 -14.01
C ILE A 230 -19.08 -15.01 -14.66
N GLY A 231 -18.07 -15.12 -15.52
CA GLY A 231 -17.41 -14.00 -16.16
C GLY A 231 -16.39 -13.28 -15.26
N LEU A 232 -15.82 -13.99 -14.27
CA LEU A 232 -14.90 -13.42 -13.29
C LEU A 232 -13.66 -14.31 -13.11
N PHE A 233 -12.57 -13.68 -12.72
CA PHE A 233 -11.35 -14.38 -12.28
C PHE A 233 -11.51 -14.88 -10.84
N LYS A 234 -11.10 -16.12 -10.61
CA LYS A 234 -10.94 -16.72 -9.29
C LYS A 234 -9.60 -16.33 -8.68
N GLY A 235 -9.52 -16.44 -7.37
CA GLY A 235 -8.28 -16.30 -6.62
C GLY A 235 -8.36 -15.38 -5.43
N GLU A 236 -7.26 -15.27 -4.73
CA GLU A 236 -7.16 -14.36 -3.59
C GLU A 236 -7.20 -12.89 -4.04
N THR A 237 -7.41 -12.00 -3.08
CA THR A 237 -7.41 -10.58 -3.37
C THR A 237 -6.02 -10.06 -3.71
N CYS A 238 -5.88 -9.43 -4.88
CA CYS A 238 -4.62 -8.86 -5.37
C CYS A 238 -4.20 -7.56 -4.67
N SER A 239 -5.07 -6.94 -3.90
CA SER A 239 -4.80 -5.65 -3.26
C SER A 239 -4.45 -5.75 -1.79
N MET A 240 -4.52 -6.92 -1.22
CA MET A 240 -4.30 -7.15 0.21
C MET A 240 -3.52 -8.45 0.40
N ASP A 241 -2.66 -8.47 1.41
CA ASP A 241 -2.02 -9.69 1.85
C ASP A 241 -3.03 -10.70 2.38
N TRP A 242 -2.74 -11.96 2.16
CA TRP A 242 -3.43 -13.02 2.86
C TRP A 242 -2.94 -13.08 4.31
N ARG A 243 -3.72 -12.48 5.20
CA ARG A 243 -3.47 -12.47 6.63
C ARG A 243 -4.64 -13.09 7.36
N THR A 244 -4.40 -13.52 8.60
CA THR A 244 -5.39 -14.20 9.44
C THR A 244 -6.73 -13.46 9.53
N HIS A 245 -6.74 -12.15 9.41
CA HIS A 245 -7.95 -11.32 9.48
C HIS A 245 -8.49 -10.86 8.12
N THR A 246 -7.82 -11.20 7.02
CA THR A 246 -8.28 -10.86 5.65
C THR A 246 -9.40 -11.80 5.23
N TYR A 247 -9.31 -13.07 5.62
CA TYR A 247 -10.28 -14.10 5.33
C TYR A 247 -10.86 -14.70 6.62
N PRO A 248 -12.09 -15.25 6.58
CA PRO A 248 -12.63 -16.01 7.71
C PRO A 248 -11.71 -17.17 8.10
N ASN A 249 -11.63 -17.48 9.40
CA ASN A 249 -10.74 -18.52 9.92
C ASN A 249 -10.97 -19.94 9.34
N TRP A 250 -12.13 -20.18 8.74
CA TRP A 250 -12.47 -21.45 8.08
C TRP A 250 -12.05 -21.51 6.61
N PHE A 251 -11.51 -20.43 6.03
CA PHE A 251 -10.97 -20.44 4.68
C PHE A 251 -9.69 -21.26 4.62
N THR A 252 -9.58 -22.04 3.54
CA THR A 252 -8.38 -22.80 3.17
C THR A 252 -7.84 -22.25 1.84
N ASN A 253 -6.64 -22.64 1.45
CA ASN A 253 -6.07 -22.26 0.14
C ASN A 253 -7.00 -22.67 -1.02
N VAL A 254 -7.71 -23.79 -0.89
CA VAL A 254 -8.70 -24.24 -1.89
C VAL A 254 -9.89 -23.28 -1.95
N THR A 255 -10.40 -22.87 -0.79
CA THR A 255 -11.53 -21.93 -0.71
C THR A 255 -11.12 -20.56 -1.27
N ILE A 256 -9.93 -20.07 -0.91
CA ILE A 256 -9.38 -18.81 -1.40
C ILE A 256 -9.19 -18.85 -2.91
N GLY A 257 -8.53 -19.88 -3.43
CA GLY A 257 -8.29 -20.05 -4.87
C GLY A 257 -9.57 -20.26 -5.69
N SER A 258 -10.69 -20.60 -5.04
CA SER A 258 -12.00 -20.74 -5.68
C SER A 258 -12.91 -19.54 -5.49
N SER A 259 -12.50 -18.55 -4.70
CA SER A 259 -13.28 -17.34 -4.41
C SER A 259 -13.19 -16.32 -5.56
N PHE A 260 -14.12 -15.37 -5.57
CA PHE A 260 -14.12 -14.26 -6.52
C PHE A 260 -13.94 -12.95 -5.76
N SER A 261 -12.72 -12.43 -5.79
CA SER A 261 -12.40 -11.17 -5.13
C SER A 261 -12.70 -9.98 -6.04
N CYS A 262 -13.34 -8.95 -5.49
CA CYS A 262 -13.57 -7.69 -6.20
C CYS A 262 -12.22 -7.03 -6.60
N GLY A 263 -11.25 -6.97 -5.69
CA GLY A 263 -9.94 -6.38 -5.96
C GLY A 263 -9.20 -7.07 -7.10
N THR A 264 -9.18 -8.41 -7.10
CA THR A 264 -8.57 -9.20 -8.18
C THR A 264 -9.20 -8.89 -9.54
N ASN A 265 -10.55 -8.86 -9.60
CA ASN A 265 -11.23 -8.60 -10.86
C ASN A 265 -11.07 -7.15 -11.33
N ALA A 266 -11.02 -6.18 -10.42
CA ALA A 266 -10.72 -4.78 -10.75
C ALA A 266 -9.30 -4.62 -11.35
N LEU A 267 -8.31 -5.31 -10.80
CA LEU A 267 -6.94 -5.27 -11.30
C LEU A 267 -6.79 -5.98 -12.66
N HIS A 268 -7.47 -7.09 -12.88
CA HIS A 268 -7.54 -7.71 -14.20
C HIS A 268 -8.18 -6.75 -15.23
N MET A 269 -9.26 -6.07 -14.85
CA MET A 269 -9.90 -5.07 -15.73
C MET A 269 -8.93 -3.94 -16.08
N PHE A 270 -8.15 -3.45 -15.10
CA PHE A 270 -7.11 -2.45 -15.36
C PHE A 270 -6.01 -2.98 -16.30
N MET A 271 -5.58 -4.22 -16.11
CA MET A 271 -4.60 -4.85 -17.01
C MET A 271 -5.10 -4.91 -18.46
N TYR A 272 -6.39 -5.24 -18.67
CA TYR A 272 -6.98 -5.21 -20.02
C TYR A 272 -7.09 -3.79 -20.58
N GLU A 273 -7.39 -2.81 -19.74
CA GLU A 273 -7.38 -1.40 -20.15
C GLU A 273 -5.96 -0.96 -20.57
N PHE A 274 -4.93 -1.36 -19.81
CA PHE A 274 -3.53 -1.15 -20.19
C PHE A 274 -3.24 -1.78 -21.56
N LEU A 275 -3.58 -3.05 -21.74
CA LEU A 275 -3.33 -3.76 -23.01
C LEU A 275 -4.00 -3.08 -24.20
N SER A 276 -5.26 -2.65 -24.03
CA SER A 276 -5.99 -1.92 -25.06
C SER A 276 -5.31 -0.59 -25.43
N LYS A 277 -4.92 0.21 -24.43
CA LYS A 277 -4.22 1.48 -24.65
C LYS A 277 -2.86 1.28 -25.28
N ALA A 278 -2.08 0.32 -24.78
CA ALA A 278 -0.77 0.00 -25.32
C ALA A 278 -0.84 -0.51 -26.77
N ALA A 279 -1.82 -1.37 -27.09
CA ALA A 279 -2.07 -1.83 -28.45
C ALA A 279 -2.33 -0.66 -29.41
N GLY A 280 -3.18 0.29 -29.01
CA GLY A 280 -3.46 1.49 -29.80
C GLY A 280 -2.22 2.35 -30.07
N ILE A 281 -1.39 2.57 -29.02
CA ILE A 281 -0.14 3.32 -29.13
C ILE A 281 0.87 2.62 -30.05
N LEU A 282 0.97 1.29 -29.95
CA LEU A 282 1.92 0.47 -30.68
C LEU A 282 1.43 0.07 -32.10
N GLY A 283 0.22 0.50 -32.48
CA GLY A 283 -0.38 0.14 -33.78
C GLY A 283 -0.65 -1.37 -33.94
N LYS A 284 -0.89 -2.08 -32.84
CA LYS A 284 -1.24 -3.51 -32.87
C LYS A 284 -2.68 -3.67 -33.41
N PRO A 285 -2.99 -4.81 -34.07
CA PRO A 285 -4.33 -5.05 -34.56
C PRO A 285 -5.35 -5.21 -33.42
N GLU A 286 -6.59 -4.74 -33.64
CA GLU A 286 -7.69 -4.82 -32.66
C GLU A 286 -8.04 -6.26 -32.22
N SER A 287 -7.58 -7.25 -32.96
CA SER A 287 -7.82 -8.68 -32.66
C SER A 287 -6.82 -9.29 -31.68
N GLU A 288 -5.78 -8.59 -31.31
CA GLU A 288 -4.81 -9.03 -30.32
C GLU A 288 -5.20 -8.55 -28.92
#